data_2adf279d45c2ed0c5be737086f9bc19c
#
_entry.id   2adf279d45c2ed0c5be737086f9bc19c
#
_cell.length_a   1.000
_cell.length_b   1.000
_cell.length_c   1.000
_cell.angle_alpha   90.00
_cell.angle_beta   90.00
_cell.angle_gamma   90.00
#
_symmetry.space_group_name_H-M   'P 1'
#
loop_
_entity.id
_entity.type
_entity.pdbx_description
1 polymer ?
#
loop_
_entity_poly.entity_id
_entity_poly.type
_entity_poly.pdbx_seq_one_letter_code
_entity_poly.pdbx_strand_id
1 'polypeptide(L)'
;HSIAVIGDGAMTAGMAFEGLNNAGVAQDLRLLVILNDNDMSISPPVGALNRYLAHLLSGQFYAKALDMGKRVLKGVPPLLNFARRLEEQAKGMVLPATLFEKFGFNYIGPIDGHDMETLVATLENIKLLKGPQFLHVVTRKGQGYKFAEADPIAYHGVGKFEPAAGLQPQATAAKTTFTQVFGQWLCDMAAHDQRLIGITPAMREGSGMVEFHQQYPERYFDVGIAEQHAVTFAAGLACEGLKPVVAIYSTFLQRDYDQLLHDVALQNMTDVLALDRAGLVG
;
A
#
# COMPACT_ATOMS: atom_id res chain seq x y z
N HIS A 1 4.13 25.35 -4.68
CA HIS A 1 4.50 23.94 -4.78
C HIS A 1 3.67 23.13 -3.80
N SER A 2 3.12 22.04 -4.26
CA SER A 2 2.42 21.06 -3.42
C SER A 2 3.21 19.74 -3.43
N ILE A 3 3.33 19.11 -2.26
CA ILE A 3 4.05 17.83 -2.12
C ILE A 3 3.09 16.85 -1.45
N ALA A 4 2.89 15.71 -2.08
CA ALA A 4 2.15 14.58 -1.52
C ALA A 4 3.11 13.40 -1.30
N VAL A 5 3.21 12.91 -0.06
CA VAL A 5 3.96 11.70 0.25
C VAL A 5 2.96 10.57 0.48
N ILE A 6 3.11 9.47 -0.25
CA ILE A 6 2.19 8.35 -0.21
C ILE A 6 2.96 7.02 -0.13
N GLY A 7 2.52 6.10 0.71
CA GLY A 7 3.07 4.75 0.77
C GLY A 7 2.54 3.86 -0.36
N ASP A 8 3.29 2.81 -0.70
CA ASP A 8 2.92 1.82 -1.73
C ASP A 8 1.56 1.16 -1.45
N GLY A 9 1.28 0.78 -0.20
CA GLY A 9 -0.03 0.26 0.19
C GLY A 9 -1.15 1.28 -0.02
N ALA A 10 -0.97 2.54 0.39
CA ALA A 10 -1.96 3.60 0.21
C ALA A 10 -2.14 3.99 -1.26
N MET A 11 -1.14 3.79 -2.11
CA MET A 11 -1.23 4.01 -3.56
C MET A 11 -2.24 3.07 -4.22
N THR A 12 -2.59 1.94 -3.62
CA THR A 12 -3.61 1.01 -4.14
C THR A 12 -5.04 1.51 -3.95
N ALA A 13 -5.26 2.57 -3.15
CA ALA A 13 -6.57 3.13 -2.92
C ALA A 13 -7.12 3.86 -4.17
N GLY A 14 -8.42 3.70 -4.45
CA GLY A 14 -9.06 4.26 -5.65
C GLY A 14 -8.86 5.77 -5.79
N MET A 15 -9.03 6.53 -4.70
CA MET A 15 -8.85 7.98 -4.70
C MET A 15 -7.41 8.42 -5.07
N ALA A 16 -6.39 7.61 -4.78
CA ALA A 16 -5.02 7.88 -5.22
C ALA A 16 -4.91 7.84 -6.76
N PHE A 17 -5.54 6.86 -7.40
CA PHE A 17 -5.62 6.76 -8.86
C PHE A 17 -6.43 7.90 -9.48
N GLU A 18 -7.56 8.25 -8.90
CA GLU A 18 -8.38 9.39 -9.34
C GLU A 18 -7.57 10.69 -9.26
N GLY A 19 -6.85 10.91 -8.14
CA GLY A 19 -5.98 12.06 -7.94
C GLY A 19 -4.84 12.14 -8.96
N LEU A 20 -4.16 11.03 -9.21
CA LEU A 20 -3.11 10.94 -10.22
C LEU A 20 -3.66 11.20 -11.64
N ASN A 21 -4.77 10.57 -12.00
CA ASN A 21 -5.40 10.76 -13.30
C ASN A 21 -5.79 12.23 -13.53
N ASN A 22 -6.34 12.89 -12.52
CA ASN A 22 -6.74 14.30 -12.63
C ASN A 22 -5.52 15.24 -12.68
N ALA A 23 -4.52 15.03 -11.81
CA ALA A 23 -3.34 15.87 -11.74
C ALA A 23 -2.45 15.78 -12.98
N GLY A 24 -2.39 14.61 -13.61
CA GLY A 24 -1.48 14.35 -14.74
C GLY A 24 -1.77 15.14 -16.02
N VAL A 25 -2.99 15.67 -16.18
CA VAL A 25 -3.34 16.52 -17.35
C VAL A 25 -2.94 17.98 -17.15
N ALA A 26 -2.65 18.41 -15.93
CA ALA A 26 -2.34 19.81 -15.60
C ALA A 26 -0.82 20.07 -15.69
N GLN A 27 -0.33 20.34 -16.87
CA GLN A 27 1.11 20.47 -17.18
C GLN A 27 1.78 21.69 -16.55
N ASP A 28 1.03 22.67 -16.09
CA ASP A 28 1.49 23.84 -15.35
C ASP A 28 1.49 23.65 -13.83
N LEU A 29 0.98 22.52 -13.36
CA LEU A 29 0.87 22.19 -11.94
C LEU A 29 2.25 21.94 -11.32
N ARG A 30 2.55 22.57 -10.20
CA ARG A 30 3.76 22.33 -9.42
C ARG A 30 3.48 21.33 -8.29
N LEU A 31 3.18 20.09 -8.68
CA LEU A 31 2.93 18.97 -7.80
C LEU A 31 4.12 18.00 -7.83
N LEU A 32 4.57 17.61 -6.65
CA LEU A 32 5.48 16.49 -6.45
C LEU A 32 4.75 15.39 -5.67
N VAL A 33 4.60 14.24 -6.28
CA VAL A 33 4.17 13.01 -5.60
C VAL A 33 5.41 12.21 -5.26
N ILE A 34 5.60 11.87 -3.99
CA ILE A 34 6.69 11.02 -3.50
C ILE A 34 6.07 9.68 -3.10
N LEU A 35 6.34 8.64 -3.87
CA LEU A 35 6.02 7.28 -3.49
C LEU A 35 7.10 6.74 -2.55
N ASN A 36 6.73 6.45 -1.31
CA ASN A 36 7.57 5.74 -0.35
C ASN A 36 7.26 4.24 -0.46
N ASP A 37 8.04 3.56 -1.29
CA ASP A 37 7.91 2.13 -1.53
C ASP A 37 8.77 1.36 -0.51
N ASN A 38 8.13 0.67 0.42
CA ASN A 38 8.83 -0.12 1.44
C ASN A 38 8.39 -1.58 1.46
N ASP A 39 7.66 -2.01 0.41
CA ASP A 39 7.13 -3.37 0.23
C ASP A 39 6.32 -3.86 1.46
N MET A 40 5.66 -2.92 2.15
CA MET A 40 4.92 -3.19 3.37
C MET A 40 3.66 -2.33 3.49
N SER A 41 2.52 -3.01 3.67
CA SER A 41 1.35 -2.43 4.31
C SER A 41 1.22 -2.99 5.74
N ILE A 42 0.03 -2.97 6.34
CA ILE A 42 -0.25 -3.62 7.64
C ILE A 42 -0.15 -5.15 7.50
N SER A 43 -0.59 -5.68 6.36
CA SER A 43 -0.40 -7.07 5.92
C SER A 43 0.60 -7.11 4.75
N PRO A 44 1.09 -8.29 4.35
CA PRO A 44 1.88 -8.42 3.13
C PRO A 44 1.16 -7.78 1.94
N PRO A 45 1.90 -7.10 1.04
CA PRO A 45 1.29 -6.33 -0.03
C PRO A 45 0.56 -7.23 -1.03
N VAL A 46 -0.62 -6.78 -1.47
CA VAL A 46 -1.48 -7.50 -2.41
C VAL A 46 -1.77 -6.67 -3.66
N GLY A 47 -2.16 -7.36 -4.73
CA GLY A 47 -2.65 -6.74 -5.96
C GLY A 47 -1.60 -6.54 -7.04
N ALA A 48 -2.10 -6.12 -8.22
CA ALA A 48 -1.29 -6.00 -9.43
C ALA A 48 -0.30 -4.82 -9.36
N LEU A 49 -0.67 -3.73 -8.69
CA LEU A 49 0.22 -2.57 -8.54
C LEU A 49 1.48 -2.93 -7.76
N ASN A 50 1.35 -3.67 -6.65
CA ASN A 50 2.52 -4.09 -5.88
C ASN A 50 3.43 -5.03 -6.68
N ARG A 51 2.86 -5.96 -7.46
CA ARG A 51 3.65 -6.77 -8.40
C ARG A 51 4.35 -5.93 -9.46
N TYR A 52 3.70 -4.88 -9.94
CA TYR A 52 4.31 -3.94 -10.89
C TYR A 52 5.48 -3.17 -10.25
N LEU A 53 5.32 -2.64 -9.03
CA LEU A 53 6.39 -1.96 -8.29
C LEU A 53 7.56 -2.89 -8.03
N ALA A 54 7.31 -4.11 -7.54
CA ALA A 54 8.35 -5.13 -7.34
C ALA A 54 9.09 -5.46 -8.66
N HIS A 55 8.38 -5.50 -9.79
CA HIS A 55 9.00 -5.68 -11.09
C HIS A 55 9.92 -4.50 -11.48
N LEU A 56 9.53 -3.27 -11.20
CA LEU A 56 10.40 -2.10 -11.39
C LEU A 56 11.69 -2.20 -10.55
N LEU A 57 11.62 -2.77 -9.35
CA LEU A 57 12.76 -2.95 -8.45
C LEU A 57 13.65 -4.14 -8.81
N SER A 58 13.10 -5.22 -9.36
CA SER A 58 13.82 -6.48 -9.65
C SER A 58 14.63 -6.47 -10.94
N GLY A 59 14.44 -5.48 -11.80
CA GLY A 59 15.03 -5.43 -13.14
C GLY A 59 16.37 -4.71 -13.22
N GLN A 60 16.98 -4.75 -14.43
CA GLN A 60 18.15 -3.94 -14.79
C GLN A 60 17.93 -2.42 -14.61
N PHE A 61 16.68 -2.01 -14.40
CA PHE A 61 16.24 -0.66 -14.10
C PHE A 61 16.80 -0.15 -12.78
N TYR A 62 16.64 -0.92 -11.70
CA TYR A 62 17.11 -0.55 -10.36
C TYR A 62 18.65 -0.45 -10.33
N ALA A 63 19.34 -1.42 -10.91
CA ALA A 63 20.79 -1.40 -10.97
C ALA A 63 21.34 -0.20 -11.78
N LYS A 64 20.66 0.18 -12.88
CA LYS A 64 21.02 1.36 -13.68
C LYS A 64 20.68 2.67 -12.98
N ALA A 65 19.56 2.75 -12.28
CA ALA A 65 19.16 3.93 -11.52
C ALA A 65 20.11 4.20 -10.35
N LEU A 66 20.54 3.17 -9.62
CA LEU A 66 21.56 3.26 -8.56
C LEU A 66 22.94 3.70 -9.10
N ASP A 67 23.38 3.13 -10.23
CA ASP A 67 24.65 3.51 -10.87
C ASP A 67 24.59 4.95 -11.39
N MET A 68 23.44 5.39 -11.89
CA MET A 68 23.23 6.75 -12.37
C MET A 68 23.18 7.76 -11.21
N GLY A 69 22.57 7.44 -10.07
CA GLY A 69 22.60 8.26 -8.85
C GLY A 69 24.04 8.49 -8.37
N LYS A 70 24.85 7.44 -8.33
CA LYS A 70 26.29 7.53 -7.97
C LYS A 70 27.13 8.34 -8.95
N ARG A 71 26.76 8.42 -10.21
CA ARG A 71 27.47 9.22 -11.25
C ARG A 71 27.10 10.71 -11.18
N VAL A 72 25.86 11.04 -10.80
CA VAL A 72 25.41 12.44 -10.60
C VAL A 72 26.19 13.10 -9.45
N LEU A 73 26.50 12.35 -8.39
CA LEU A 73 27.30 12.83 -7.27
C LEU A 73 28.78 13.10 -7.61
N LYS A 74 29.31 12.56 -8.71
CA LYS A 74 30.72 12.71 -9.11
C LYS A 74 31.01 13.88 -10.05
N GLY A 75 30.21 14.94 -10.03
CA GLY A 75 30.57 16.23 -10.63
C GLY A 75 30.21 16.43 -12.10
N VAL A 76 29.03 16.01 -12.52
CA VAL A 76 28.49 16.32 -13.86
C VAL A 76 27.62 17.57 -13.79
N PRO A 77 27.75 18.55 -14.74
CA PRO A 77 27.00 19.81 -14.74
C PRO A 77 25.48 19.61 -14.93
N PRO A 78 24.69 20.67 -14.64
CA PRO A 78 23.31 20.56 -14.21
C PRO A 78 22.35 19.91 -15.21
N LEU A 79 21.29 19.45 -14.67
CA LEU A 79 20.06 18.73 -15.05
C LEU A 79 19.60 18.83 -16.52
N LEU A 80 19.88 19.88 -17.25
CA LEU A 80 19.57 20.03 -18.69
C LEU A 80 20.31 18.97 -19.55
N ASN A 81 21.54 18.63 -19.17
CA ASN A 81 22.31 17.55 -19.82
C ASN A 81 21.86 16.17 -19.36
N PHE A 82 21.30 16.06 -18.15
CA PHE A 82 20.75 14.81 -17.63
C PHE A 82 19.42 14.45 -18.31
N ALA A 83 18.51 15.41 -18.43
CA ALA A 83 17.27 15.24 -19.17
C ALA A 83 17.53 14.93 -20.66
N ARG A 84 18.48 15.63 -21.27
CA ARG A 84 18.88 15.39 -22.67
C ARG A 84 19.56 14.04 -22.88
N ARG A 85 20.40 13.58 -21.95
CA ARG A 85 21.02 12.24 -22.00
C ARG A 85 20.04 11.12 -21.71
N LEU A 86 19.06 11.34 -20.84
CA LEU A 86 17.93 10.41 -20.65
C LEU A 86 17.12 10.30 -21.96
N GLU A 87 16.86 11.43 -22.62
CA GLU A 87 16.16 11.47 -23.88
C GLU A 87 16.94 10.85 -25.04
N GLU A 88 18.25 11.04 -25.08
CA GLU A 88 19.13 10.43 -26.08
C GLU A 88 19.42 8.95 -25.85
N GLN A 89 19.51 8.50 -24.60
CA GLN A 89 19.61 7.06 -24.27
C GLN A 89 18.27 6.34 -24.40
N ALA A 90 17.15 7.00 -24.15
CA ALA A 90 15.82 6.46 -24.39
C ALA A 90 15.52 6.27 -25.88
N LYS A 91 16.12 7.06 -26.78
CA LYS A 91 16.01 6.89 -28.25
C LYS A 91 16.73 5.63 -28.77
N GLY A 92 17.65 5.06 -27.99
CA GLY A 92 18.37 3.82 -28.32
C GLY A 92 17.82 2.54 -27.67
N MET A 93 17.04 2.67 -26.59
CA MET A 93 16.35 1.58 -25.91
C MET A 93 14.92 2.04 -25.62
N VAL A 94 13.95 1.51 -26.34
CA VAL A 94 12.54 1.71 -26.05
C VAL A 94 12.23 1.04 -24.71
N LEU A 95 12.45 1.76 -23.61
CA LEU A 95 11.95 1.36 -22.31
C LEU A 95 10.47 1.65 -22.28
N PRO A 96 9.61 0.66 -21.92
CA PRO A 96 8.19 0.93 -21.80
C PRO A 96 7.98 2.04 -20.76
N ALA A 97 7.24 3.09 -21.13
CA ALA A 97 6.86 4.13 -20.20
C ALA A 97 6.18 3.53 -18.97
N THR A 98 6.56 4.01 -17.79
CA THR A 98 5.93 3.57 -16.54
C THR A 98 4.45 3.93 -16.53
N LEU A 99 3.67 3.28 -15.66
CA LEU A 99 2.27 3.63 -15.44
C LEU A 99 2.10 5.12 -15.12
N PHE A 100 3.01 5.67 -14.32
CA PHE A 100 2.98 7.08 -13.88
C PHE A 100 3.26 8.05 -15.03
N GLU A 101 4.15 7.71 -15.95
CA GLU A 101 4.39 8.50 -17.17
C GLU A 101 3.17 8.49 -18.09
N LYS A 102 2.44 7.36 -18.15
CA LYS A 102 1.18 7.29 -18.89
C LYS A 102 0.08 8.15 -18.28
N PHE A 103 0.11 8.40 -16.98
CA PHE A 103 -0.75 9.39 -16.33
C PHE A 103 -0.31 10.84 -16.59
N GLY A 104 0.85 11.07 -17.20
CA GLY A 104 1.34 12.42 -17.51
C GLY A 104 2.33 12.98 -16.51
N PHE A 105 2.82 12.19 -15.57
CA PHE A 105 3.87 12.58 -14.64
C PHE A 105 5.27 12.38 -15.23
N ASN A 106 6.20 13.25 -14.86
CA ASN A 106 7.61 12.97 -15.05
C ASN A 106 8.09 12.03 -13.93
N TYR A 107 8.37 10.77 -14.28
CA TYR A 107 8.80 9.75 -13.34
C TYR A 107 10.29 9.79 -13.09
N ILE A 108 10.67 9.83 -11.82
CA ILE A 108 12.06 9.88 -11.33
C ILE A 108 12.26 8.75 -10.32
N GLY A 109 13.26 7.94 -10.53
CA GLY A 109 13.59 6.84 -9.62
C GLY A 109 13.61 5.48 -10.33
N PRO A 110 13.58 4.38 -9.56
CA PRO A 110 13.60 4.35 -8.09
C PRO A 110 14.95 4.79 -7.51
N ILE A 111 14.93 5.47 -6.35
CA ILE A 111 16.13 5.86 -5.60
C ILE A 111 16.12 5.26 -4.20
N ASP A 112 17.30 5.06 -3.62
CA ASP A 112 17.44 4.62 -2.23
C ASP A 112 17.08 5.78 -1.27
N GLY A 113 16.01 5.61 -0.50
CA GLY A 113 15.54 6.60 0.47
C GLY A 113 16.39 6.68 1.75
N HIS A 114 17.30 5.72 1.97
CA HIS A 114 18.26 5.76 3.07
C HIS A 114 19.58 6.45 2.68
N ASP A 115 19.82 6.70 1.39
CA ASP A 115 20.90 7.55 0.91
C ASP A 115 20.47 9.02 0.91
N MET A 116 20.71 9.70 2.04
CA MET A 116 20.28 11.09 2.25
C MET A 116 20.95 12.07 1.29
N GLU A 117 22.19 11.84 0.86
CA GLU A 117 22.86 12.72 -0.09
C GLU A 117 22.18 12.67 -1.46
N THR A 118 21.92 11.47 -1.97
CA THR A 118 21.20 11.27 -3.23
C THR A 118 19.77 11.80 -3.15
N LEU A 119 19.06 11.55 -2.05
CA LEU A 119 17.69 12.00 -1.88
C LEU A 119 17.57 13.54 -1.87
N VAL A 120 18.42 14.23 -1.08
CA VAL A 120 18.41 15.70 -0.99
C VAL A 120 18.78 16.33 -2.33
N ALA A 121 19.87 15.87 -2.97
CA ALA A 121 20.26 16.36 -4.28
C ALA A 121 19.18 16.15 -5.35
N THR A 122 18.47 15.01 -5.32
CA THR A 122 17.36 14.74 -6.23
C THR A 122 16.20 15.71 -5.99
N LEU A 123 15.82 15.94 -4.74
CA LEU A 123 14.74 16.88 -4.39
C LEU A 123 15.09 18.35 -4.79
N GLU A 124 16.34 18.76 -4.61
CA GLU A 124 16.80 20.09 -5.06
C GLU A 124 16.69 20.24 -6.58
N ASN A 125 17.02 19.23 -7.33
CA ASN A 125 16.88 19.22 -8.78
C ASN A 125 15.41 19.22 -9.23
N ILE A 126 14.54 18.44 -8.57
CA ILE A 126 13.09 18.39 -8.88
C ILE A 126 12.44 19.76 -8.71
N LYS A 127 12.86 20.57 -7.75
CA LYS A 127 12.33 21.94 -7.54
C LYS A 127 12.42 22.82 -8.77
N LEU A 128 13.35 22.54 -9.69
CA LEU A 128 13.58 23.31 -10.91
C LEU A 128 12.73 22.84 -12.09
N LEU A 129 12.09 21.65 -11.97
CA LEU A 129 11.29 21.07 -13.03
C LEU A 129 9.89 21.67 -13.09
N LYS A 130 9.27 21.62 -14.27
CA LYS A 130 7.91 22.06 -14.53
C LYS A 130 6.99 20.85 -14.69
N GLY A 131 5.70 21.05 -14.47
CA GLY A 131 4.69 20.00 -14.56
C GLY A 131 4.65 19.09 -13.34
N PRO A 132 3.76 18.09 -13.33
CA PRO A 132 3.63 17.14 -12.25
C PRO A 132 4.83 16.16 -12.24
N GLN A 133 5.44 16.00 -11.08
CA GLN A 133 6.60 15.13 -10.85
C GLN A 133 6.22 13.95 -9.98
N PHE A 134 6.77 12.78 -10.28
CA PHE A 134 6.58 11.57 -9.49
C PHE A 134 7.95 11.00 -9.08
N LEU A 135 8.28 11.07 -7.81
CA LEU A 135 9.52 10.55 -7.24
C LEU A 135 9.27 9.21 -6.57
N HIS A 136 9.89 8.15 -7.07
CA HIS A 136 9.84 6.82 -6.49
C HIS A 136 11.03 6.62 -5.56
N VAL A 137 10.75 6.51 -4.26
CA VAL A 137 11.76 6.35 -3.20
C VAL A 137 11.57 4.97 -2.58
N VAL A 138 12.63 4.18 -2.54
CA VAL A 138 12.62 2.84 -1.93
C VAL A 138 13.20 2.94 -0.53
N THR A 139 12.46 2.43 0.44
CA THR A 139 12.91 2.38 1.83
C THR A 139 12.72 0.97 2.40
N ARG A 140 13.31 0.71 3.56
CA ARG A 140 13.09 -0.51 4.33
C ARG A 140 12.41 -0.16 5.64
N LYS A 141 11.25 -0.74 5.90
CA LYS A 141 10.52 -0.53 7.15
C LYS A 141 11.33 -1.03 8.34
N GLY A 142 11.43 -0.21 9.40
CA GLY A 142 12.22 -0.55 10.59
C GLY A 142 13.73 -0.34 10.47
N GLN A 143 14.22 0.16 9.33
CA GLN A 143 15.65 0.39 9.08
C GLN A 143 16.36 1.11 10.23
N GLY A 144 17.48 0.54 10.68
CA GLY A 144 18.27 1.06 11.78
C GLY A 144 17.89 0.50 13.16
N TYR A 145 16.81 -0.29 13.24
CA TYR A 145 16.41 -0.96 14.49
C TYR A 145 16.21 -2.46 14.26
N LYS A 146 17.16 -3.27 14.74
CA LYS A 146 17.26 -4.71 14.45
C LYS A 146 15.97 -5.51 14.69
N PHE A 147 15.26 -5.21 15.78
CA PHE A 147 14.02 -5.92 16.09
C PHE A 147 12.90 -5.59 15.10
N ALA A 148 12.78 -4.33 14.68
CA ALA A 148 11.80 -3.92 13.67
C ALA A 148 12.17 -4.40 12.27
N GLU A 149 13.44 -4.51 11.95
CA GLU A 149 13.90 -5.13 10.69
C GLU A 149 13.59 -6.63 10.63
N ALA A 150 13.66 -7.32 11.79
CA ALA A 150 13.36 -8.75 11.89
C ALA A 150 11.86 -9.06 11.84
N ASP A 151 11.02 -8.19 12.41
CA ASP A 151 9.55 -8.35 12.41
C ASP A 151 8.87 -6.98 12.22
N PRO A 152 8.84 -6.47 10.99
CA PRO A 152 8.23 -5.17 10.69
C PRO A 152 6.71 -5.13 10.89
N ILE A 153 6.04 -6.28 10.92
CA ILE A 153 4.60 -6.39 11.20
C ILE A 153 4.33 -6.12 12.68
N ALA A 154 5.03 -6.81 13.57
CA ALA A 154 4.89 -6.61 15.01
C ALA A 154 5.23 -5.18 15.45
N TYR A 155 6.18 -4.54 14.73
CA TYR A 155 6.58 -3.16 15.00
C TYR A 155 5.78 -2.10 14.23
N HIS A 156 4.68 -2.49 13.57
CA HIS A 156 3.77 -1.55 12.92
C HIS A 156 2.76 -0.99 13.92
N GLY A 157 3.03 0.13 14.55
CA GLY A 157 2.08 0.77 15.47
C GLY A 157 2.11 0.16 16.88
N VAL A 158 3.28 0.08 17.46
CA VAL A 158 3.51 -0.43 18.80
C VAL A 158 3.22 0.60 19.91
N GLY A 159 2.85 0.10 21.08
CA GLY A 159 2.80 0.90 22.30
C GLY A 159 4.20 1.21 22.84
N LYS A 160 4.27 1.72 24.08
CA LYS A 160 5.56 1.97 24.76
C LYS A 160 6.30 0.66 25.04
N PHE A 161 7.57 0.60 24.67
CA PHE A 161 8.45 -0.54 24.95
C PHE A 161 9.89 -0.06 25.25
N GLU A 162 10.71 -0.92 25.85
CA GLU A 162 12.13 -0.63 26.09
C GLU A 162 12.96 -0.91 24.82
N PRO A 163 13.58 0.12 24.21
CA PRO A 163 14.29 -0.07 22.93
C PRO A 163 15.42 -1.10 22.96
N ALA A 164 16.10 -1.24 24.11
CA ALA A 164 17.20 -2.19 24.25
C ALA A 164 16.71 -3.66 24.28
N ALA A 165 15.49 -3.89 24.77
CA ALA A 165 14.91 -5.22 24.95
C ALA A 165 13.93 -5.60 23.81
N GLY A 166 13.45 -4.62 23.03
CA GLY A 166 12.40 -4.82 22.06
C GLY A 166 11.03 -5.10 22.69
N LEU A 167 10.07 -5.54 21.86
CA LEU A 167 8.75 -5.95 22.33
C LEU A 167 8.89 -7.21 23.18
N GLN A 168 8.45 -7.13 24.44
CA GLN A 168 8.43 -8.28 25.33
C GLN A 168 7.06 -8.94 25.30
N PRO A 169 6.99 -10.29 25.33
CA PRO A 169 5.73 -10.99 25.54
C PRO A 169 5.07 -10.50 26.83
N GLN A 170 3.80 -10.13 26.77
CA GLN A 170 3.08 -9.77 27.99
C GLN A 170 2.98 -10.98 28.91
N ALA A 171 3.54 -10.88 30.11
CA ALA A 171 3.60 -11.95 31.11
C ALA A 171 2.24 -12.29 31.76
N THR A 172 1.20 -11.53 31.48
CA THR A 172 -0.16 -11.80 31.97
C THR A 172 -0.90 -12.68 30.98
N ALA A 173 -1.55 -13.74 31.50
CA ALA A 173 -2.51 -14.53 30.71
C ALA A 173 -3.50 -13.57 30.05
N ALA A 174 -3.30 -13.30 28.77
CA ALA A 174 -4.12 -12.35 28.05
C ALA A 174 -5.55 -12.89 28.04
N LYS A 175 -6.50 -12.05 28.49
CA LYS A 175 -7.93 -12.39 28.32
C LYS A 175 -8.21 -12.54 26.83
N THR A 176 -9.01 -13.55 26.46
CA THR A 176 -9.48 -13.72 25.10
C THR A 176 -10.13 -12.43 24.58
N THR A 177 -9.67 -11.93 23.47
CA THR A 177 -10.20 -10.71 22.84
C THR A 177 -11.38 -11.03 21.93
N PHE A 178 -12.22 -10.04 21.66
CA PHE A 178 -13.30 -10.20 20.67
C PHE A 178 -12.78 -10.56 19.28
N THR A 179 -11.63 -10.02 18.87
CA THR A 179 -10.96 -10.36 17.61
C THR A 179 -10.60 -11.85 17.53
N GLN A 180 -10.10 -12.43 18.64
CA GLN A 180 -9.81 -13.87 18.71
C GLN A 180 -11.09 -14.72 18.65
N VAL A 181 -12.15 -14.30 19.35
CA VAL A 181 -13.45 -14.99 19.30
C VAL A 181 -14.02 -14.94 17.88
N PHE A 182 -13.93 -13.79 17.22
CA PHE A 182 -14.38 -13.64 15.84
C PHE A 182 -13.59 -14.56 14.87
N GLY A 183 -12.27 -14.56 14.97
CA GLY A 183 -11.43 -15.41 14.11
C GLY A 183 -11.74 -16.91 14.27
N GLN A 184 -11.92 -17.38 15.51
CA GLN A 184 -12.32 -18.75 15.79
C GLN A 184 -13.72 -19.04 15.23
N TRP A 185 -14.71 -18.17 15.49
CA TRP A 185 -16.05 -18.29 14.95
C TRP A 185 -16.07 -18.39 13.42
N LEU A 186 -15.25 -17.57 12.75
CA LEU A 186 -15.16 -17.56 11.29
C LEU A 186 -14.67 -18.92 10.76
N CYS A 187 -13.64 -19.49 11.39
CA CYS A 187 -13.13 -20.83 11.04
C CYS A 187 -14.16 -21.93 11.31
N ASP A 188 -14.83 -21.90 12.46
CA ASP A 188 -15.88 -22.86 12.83
C ASP A 188 -17.04 -22.83 11.84
N MET A 189 -17.52 -21.64 11.47
CA MET A 189 -18.60 -21.48 10.50
C MET A 189 -18.20 -21.96 9.10
N ALA A 190 -16.96 -21.65 8.68
CA ALA A 190 -16.45 -22.08 7.39
C ALA A 190 -16.29 -23.61 7.26
N ALA A 191 -16.06 -24.29 8.36
CA ALA A 191 -16.06 -25.76 8.39
C ALA A 191 -17.45 -26.36 8.12
N HIS A 192 -18.52 -25.65 8.46
CA HIS A 192 -19.89 -26.12 8.30
C HIS A 192 -20.58 -25.59 7.01
N ASP A 193 -20.16 -24.46 6.49
CA ASP A 193 -20.74 -23.89 5.27
C ASP A 193 -19.62 -23.47 4.27
N GLN A 194 -19.56 -24.19 3.16
CA GLN A 194 -18.56 -23.94 2.11
C GLN A 194 -18.78 -22.62 1.35
N ARG A 195 -19.95 -22.00 1.48
CA ARG A 195 -20.28 -20.72 0.84
C ARG A 195 -19.70 -19.53 1.58
N LEU A 196 -19.20 -19.72 2.81
CA LEU A 196 -18.64 -18.64 3.61
C LEU A 196 -17.32 -18.16 3.03
N ILE A 197 -17.25 -16.86 2.76
CA ILE A 197 -16.09 -16.17 2.20
C ILE A 197 -15.66 -15.06 3.19
N GLY A 198 -14.37 -15.01 3.49
CA GLY A 198 -13.79 -13.97 4.34
C GLY A 198 -13.10 -12.89 3.51
N ILE A 199 -13.43 -11.63 3.74
CA ILE A 199 -12.88 -10.47 3.02
C ILE A 199 -12.34 -9.46 4.03
N THR A 200 -11.18 -8.87 3.76
CA THR A 200 -10.65 -7.77 4.58
C THR A 200 -9.88 -6.78 3.71
N PRO A 201 -9.98 -5.46 3.96
CA PRO A 201 -9.16 -4.45 3.31
C PRO A 201 -7.85 -4.23 4.10
N ALA A 202 -6.79 -4.98 3.78
CA ALA A 202 -5.43 -4.87 4.31
C ALA A 202 -5.31 -5.05 5.85
N MET A 203 -6.26 -5.78 6.48
CA MET A 203 -6.33 -5.86 7.95
C MET A 203 -6.35 -7.30 8.49
N ARG A 204 -5.68 -8.23 7.79
CA ARG A 204 -5.69 -9.67 8.13
C ARG A 204 -5.36 -9.93 9.61
N GLU A 205 -4.26 -9.38 10.10
CA GLU A 205 -3.80 -9.57 11.47
C GLU A 205 -4.72 -8.88 12.46
N GLY A 206 -5.05 -7.64 12.18
CA GLY A 206 -5.89 -6.81 13.05
C GLY A 206 -7.33 -7.29 13.18
N SER A 207 -7.86 -7.94 12.14
CA SER A 207 -9.22 -8.49 12.15
C SER A 207 -9.28 -9.96 12.60
N GLY A 208 -8.14 -10.58 12.99
CA GLY A 208 -8.13 -11.96 13.47
C GLY A 208 -8.33 -13.02 12.39
N MET A 209 -8.03 -12.70 11.12
CA MET A 209 -8.28 -13.59 9.98
C MET A 209 -7.06 -14.44 9.57
N VAL A 210 -5.99 -14.43 10.36
CA VAL A 210 -4.76 -15.18 10.03
C VAL A 210 -5.02 -16.67 9.92
N GLU A 211 -5.71 -17.26 10.90
CA GLU A 211 -6.03 -18.67 10.92
C GLU A 211 -7.01 -19.05 9.79
N PHE A 212 -8.01 -18.23 9.53
CA PHE A 212 -8.94 -18.43 8.43
C PHE A 212 -8.20 -18.45 7.07
N HIS A 213 -7.28 -17.51 6.84
CA HIS A 213 -6.46 -17.51 5.64
C HIS A 213 -5.62 -18.79 5.48
N GLN A 214 -5.06 -19.30 6.60
CA GLN A 214 -4.27 -20.54 6.57
C GLN A 214 -5.10 -21.79 6.27
N GLN A 215 -6.30 -21.88 6.87
CA GLN A 215 -7.18 -23.03 6.72
C GLN A 215 -7.99 -23.01 5.41
N TYR A 216 -8.38 -21.84 4.95
CA TYR A 216 -9.28 -21.64 3.80
C TYR A 216 -8.75 -20.61 2.81
N PRO A 217 -7.54 -20.77 2.23
CA PRO A 217 -6.90 -19.77 1.38
C PRO A 217 -7.74 -19.39 0.15
N GLU A 218 -8.49 -20.35 -0.42
CA GLU A 218 -9.36 -20.14 -1.59
C GLU A 218 -10.65 -19.36 -1.26
N ARG A 219 -10.94 -19.14 0.03
CA ARG A 219 -12.12 -18.43 0.52
C ARG A 219 -11.75 -17.17 1.31
N TYR A 220 -10.48 -16.80 1.28
CA TYR A 220 -9.95 -15.60 1.90
C TYR A 220 -9.51 -14.61 0.83
N PHE A 221 -9.96 -13.36 0.96
CA PHE A 221 -9.61 -12.26 0.06
C PHE A 221 -9.14 -11.04 0.84
N ASP A 222 -7.89 -10.68 0.65
CA ASP A 222 -7.38 -9.36 1.03
C ASP A 222 -7.41 -8.46 -0.22
N VAL A 223 -8.15 -7.38 -0.16
CA VAL A 223 -8.34 -6.47 -1.29
C VAL A 223 -7.39 -5.27 -1.26
N GLY A 224 -6.44 -5.23 -0.32
CA GLY A 224 -5.59 -4.08 -0.10
C GLY A 224 -6.35 -2.92 0.57
N ILE A 225 -5.81 -1.71 0.51
CA ILE A 225 -6.47 -0.51 1.06
C ILE A 225 -7.56 -0.04 0.07
N ALA A 226 -8.62 -0.82 -0.03
CA ALA A 226 -9.70 -0.64 -1.00
C ALA A 226 -11.07 -1.01 -0.38
N GLU A 227 -11.49 -0.28 0.64
CA GLU A 227 -12.69 -0.57 1.43
C GLU A 227 -13.95 -0.57 0.56
N GLN A 228 -14.11 0.41 -0.33
CA GLN A 228 -15.24 0.47 -1.26
C GLN A 228 -15.31 -0.79 -2.13
N HIS A 229 -14.15 -1.24 -2.64
CA HIS A 229 -14.09 -2.48 -3.41
C HIS A 229 -14.45 -3.70 -2.55
N ALA A 230 -14.04 -3.75 -1.28
CA ALA A 230 -14.38 -4.84 -0.37
C ALA A 230 -15.89 -5.04 -0.25
N VAL A 231 -16.63 -3.96 -0.07
CA VAL A 231 -18.11 -4.01 0.10
C VAL A 231 -18.81 -4.34 -1.22
N THR A 232 -18.46 -3.69 -2.33
CA THR A 232 -19.04 -4.01 -3.65
C THR A 232 -18.72 -5.45 -4.07
N PHE A 233 -17.49 -5.92 -3.81
CA PHE A 233 -17.09 -7.29 -4.11
C PHE A 233 -17.90 -8.31 -3.28
N ALA A 234 -18.11 -8.03 -1.98
CA ALA A 234 -18.97 -8.85 -1.13
C ALA A 234 -20.39 -8.92 -1.67
N ALA A 235 -20.99 -7.78 -2.02
CA ALA A 235 -22.33 -7.73 -2.62
C ALA A 235 -22.42 -8.60 -3.90
N GLY A 236 -21.40 -8.52 -4.77
CA GLY A 236 -21.32 -9.35 -5.97
C GLY A 236 -21.27 -10.85 -5.67
N LEU A 237 -20.52 -11.27 -4.64
CA LEU A 237 -20.48 -12.66 -4.19
C LEU A 237 -21.82 -13.12 -3.61
N ALA A 238 -22.51 -12.25 -2.89
CA ALA A 238 -23.84 -12.54 -2.32
C ALA A 238 -24.88 -12.75 -3.43
N CYS A 239 -24.79 -12.05 -4.57
CA CYS A 239 -25.65 -12.29 -5.74
C CYS A 239 -25.56 -13.73 -6.26
N GLU A 240 -24.39 -14.37 -6.13
CA GLU A 240 -24.16 -15.76 -6.53
C GLU A 240 -24.45 -16.78 -5.41
N GLY A 241 -25.09 -16.34 -4.32
CA GLY A 241 -25.48 -17.18 -3.19
C GLY A 241 -24.36 -17.55 -2.24
N LEU A 242 -23.20 -16.90 -2.34
CA LEU A 242 -22.14 -17.01 -1.35
C LEU A 242 -22.49 -16.20 -0.10
N LYS A 243 -21.76 -16.42 0.98
CA LYS A 243 -21.96 -15.76 2.28
C LYS A 243 -20.70 -14.98 2.66
N PRO A 244 -20.55 -13.77 2.14
CA PRO A 244 -19.39 -12.95 2.46
C PRO A 244 -19.47 -12.41 3.88
N VAL A 245 -18.29 -12.41 4.54
CA VAL A 245 -18.05 -11.75 5.83
C VAL A 245 -16.92 -10.76 5.61
N VAL A 246 -17.23 -9.47 5.67
CA VAL A 246 -16.26 -8.39 5.53
C VAL A 246 -15.80 -7.98 6.93
N ALA A 247 -14.53 -8.23 7.25
CA ALA A 247 -13.91 -7.82 8.51
C ALA A 247 -13.15 -6.49 8.31
N ILE A 248 -13.69 -5.43 8.90
CA ILE A 248 -13.23 -4.06 8.69
C ILE A 248 -13.29 -3.26 10.01
N TYR A 249 -12.35 -2.32 10.19
CA TYR A 249 -12.45 -1.40 11.31
C TYR A 249 -13.56 -0.36 11.09
N SER A 250 -14.26 -0.02 12.15
CA SER A 250 -15.37 0.94 12.10
C SER A 250 -14.97 2.29 11.48
N THR A 251 -13.76 2.75 11.76
CA THR A 251 -13.23 4.01 11.20
C THR A 251 -12.99 3.93 9.69
N PHE A 252 -12.67 2.75 9.15
CA PHE A 252 -12.42 2.57 7.72
C PHE A 252 -13.69 2.35 6.92
N LEU A 253 -14.74 1.81 7.55
CA LEU A 253 -16.06 1.67 6.94
C LEU A 253 -16.65 3.00 6.45
N GLN A 254 -16.18 4.13 6.98
CA GLN A 254 -16.62 5.45 6.50
C GLN A 254 -16.31 5.68 5.02
N ARG A 255 -15.28 5.00 4.47
CA ARG A 255 -14.88 5.16 3.06
C ARG A 255 -15.80 4.45 2.07
N ASP A 256 -16.59 3.50 2.52
CA ASP A 256 -17.45 2.64 1.71
C ASP A 256 -18.95 2.79 2.05
N TYR A 257 -19.30 3.90 2.70
CA TYR A 257 -20.67 4.18 3.08
C TYR A 257 -21.65 4.13 1.89
N ASP A 258 -21.28 4.72 0.75
CA ASP A 258 -22.10 4.71 -0.46
C ASP A 258 -22.30 3.30 -1.00
N GLN A 259 -21.23 2.48 -1.02
CA GLN A 259 -21.31 1.09 -1.49
C GLN A 259 -22.16 0.24 -0.55
N LEU A 260 -22.02 0.45 0.76
CA LEU A 260 -22.85 -0.24 1.74
C LEU A 260 -24.34 0.08 1.54
N LEU A 261 -24.65 1.35 1.32
CA LEU A 261 -26.03 1.77 1.09
C LEU A 261 -26.57 1.26 -0.26
N HIS A 262 -25.83 1.52 -1.34
CA HIS A 262 -26.31 1.28 -2.70
C HIS A 262 -26.19 -0.19 -3.13
N ASP A 263 -25.04 -0.83 -2.86
CA ASP A 263 -24.77 -2.17 -3.40
C ASP A 263 -25.30 -3.28 -2.48
N VAL A 264 -25.38 -3.02 -1.16
CA VAL A 264 -25.83 -4.00 -0.18
C VAL A 264 -27.26 -3.72 0.28
N ALA A 265 -27.49 -2.58 0.94
CA ALA A 265 -28.76 -2.33 1.62
C ALA A 265 -29.93 -2.15 0.65
N LEU A 266 -29.80 -1.32 -0.38
CA LEU A 266 -30.84 -1.09 -1.38
C LEU A 266 -31.12 -2.32 -2.24
N GLN A 267 -30.11 -3.17 -2.46
CA GLN A 267 -30.24 -4.42 -3.21
C GLN A 267 -30.70 -5.59 -2.34
N ASN A 268 -30.87 -5.37 -1.03
CA ASN A 268 -31.23 -6.41 -0.05
C ASN A 268 -30.28 -7.63 -0.10
N MET A 269 -28.97 -7.39 -0.24
CA MET A 269 -27.97 -8.43 -0.26
C MET A 269 -27.65 -8.93 1.15
N THR A 270 -27.29 -10.21 1.26
CA THR A 270 -26.99 -10.86 2.53
C THR A 270 -25.47 -10.82 2.77
N ASP A 271 -24.99 -9.71 3.33
CA ASP A 271 -23.60 -9.54 3.73
C ASP A 271 -23.48 -9.45 5.25
N VAL A 272 -22.39 -9.98 5.81
CA VAL A 272 -22.04 -9.82 7.21
C VAL A 272 -20.87 -8.85 7.33
N LEU A 273 -21.07 -7.74 8.03
CA LEU A 273 -20.02 -6.77 8.34
C LEU A 273 -19.55 -6.99 9.79
N ALA A 274 -18.34 -7.49 9.94
CA ALA A 274 -17.70 -7.63 11.24
C ALA A 274 -16.87 -6.37 11.54
N LEU A 275 -17.44 -5.49 12.36
CA LEU A 275 -16.83 -4.22 12.71
C LEU A 275 -15.95 -4.36 13.95
N ASP A 276 -14.65 -4.31 13.75
CA ASP A 276 -13.70 -4.24 14.86
C ASP A 276 -13.45 -2.77 15.27
N ARG A 277 -13.03 -2.58 16.50
CA ARG A 277 -12.72 -1.26 17.09
C ARG A 277 -13.86 -0.26 16.97
N ALA A 278 -15.10 -0.73 17.21
CA ALA A 278 -16.31 0.07 17.14
C ALA A 278 -16.58 0.91 18.40
N GLY A 279 -15.73 0.83 19.41
CA GLY A 279 -15.81 1.63 20.63
C GLY A 279 -15.16 3.00 20.51
N LEU A 280 -15.26 3.79 21.57
CA LEU A 280 -14.50 5.02 21.72
C LEU A 280 -13.02 4.67 21.92
N VAL A 281 -12.15 5.31 21.17
CA VAL A 281 -10.71 5.21 21.31
C VAL A 281 -10.15 6.57 21.68
N GLY A 282 -9.28 6.62 22.68
CA GLY A 282 -8.65 7.84 23.18
C GLY A 282 -7.14 7.67 23.33
#